data_65bfcc182f64fc80609ffd66eee5a9b4
#
_entry.id   65bfcc182f64fc80609ffd66eee5a9b4
#
_cell.length_a   1.000
_cell.length_b   1.000
_cell.length_c   1.000
_cell.angle_alpha   90.00
_cell.angle_beta   90.00
_cell.angle_gamma   90.00
#
_symmetry.space_group_name_H-M   'P 1'
#
loop_
_entity.id
_entity.type
_entity.pdbx_description
1 polymer ?
#
loop_
_entity_poly.entity_id
_entity_poly.type
_entity_poly.pdbx_seq_one_letter_code
_entity_poly.pdbx_strand_id
1 'polypeptide(L)'
;ATTLAQIAASELGANFDDVIVRTGDTTQFPFGMGTGGSRVMANSGPAVAQTAREVKQKAQAVAAELLEAAPADIRIERGLAFVAGVPSKSITLARLSLAAIKSKALKPLGEPGLNACTYFYPGTVTWAFGTQAAVVEVDTESCQARLLAYAVVHDPGRTVNPIIVEGQLQGGAVQGLAAGLLEELVYDETGQLLSGSFMDYAIPKCDDVPSIDVALTEHRSIINPLGVKGVGESGAIPGAAAIVNAIEDALVDFDVVLREGPATPRRIWQAMQDARRRG
;
A
#
# COMPACT_ATOMS: atom_id res chain seq x y z
N ALA A 1 -7.09 -6.51 2.03
CA ALA A 1 -8.31 -7.12 1.49
C ALA A 1 -9.14 -6.11 0.68
N THR A 2 -9.46 -4.95 1.24
CA THR A 2 -10.39 -3.95 0.66
C THR A 2 -10.06 -3.59 -0.80
N THR A 3 -8.83 -3.19 -1.09
CA THR A 3 -8.44 -2.75 -2.44
C THR A 3 -8.50 -3.89 -3.46
N LEU A 4 -8.18 -5.13 -3.07
CA LEU A 4 -8.32 -6.30 -3.94
C LEU A 4 -9.80 -6.60 -4.22
N ALA A 5 -10.67 -6.43 -3.22
CA ALA A 5 -12.12 -6.55 -3.42
C ALA A 5 -12.66 -5.49 -4.39
N GLN A 6 -12.18 -4.25 -4.28
CA GLN A 6 -12.55 -3.17 -5.21
C GLN A 6 -12.15 -3.49 -6.65
N ILE A 7 -10.93 -4.02 -6.86
CA ILE A 7 -10.47 -4.43 -8.19
C ILE A 7 -11.35 -5.56 -8.72
N ALA A 8 -11.57 -6.61 -7.92
CA ALA A 8 -12.39 -7.76 -8.35
C ALA A 8 -13.82 -7.34 -8.68
N ALA A 9 -14.47 -6.55 -7.82
CA ALA A 9 -15.83 -6.07 -8.05
C ALA A 9 -15.94 -5.22 -9.32
N SER A 10 -15.00 -4.29 -9.51
CA SER A 10 -14.97 -3.40 -10.69
C SER A 10 -14.76 -4.18 -11.99
N GLU A 11 -13.81 -5.10 -12.02
CA GLU A 11 -13.48 -5.86 -13.23
C GLU A 11 -14.57 -6.87 -13.59
N LEU A 12 -15.15 -7.55 -12.60
CA LEU A 12 -16.24 -8.51 -12.82
C LEU A 12 -17.59 -7.82 -13.08
N GLY A 13 -17.82 -6.66 -12.49
CA GLY A 13 -19.13 -5.99 -12.45
C GLY A 13 -20.01 -6.51 -11.30
N ALA A 14 -19.41 -7.02 -10.22
CA ALA A 14 -20.09 -7.44 -9.00
C ALA A 14 -20.30 -6.27 -8.03
N ASN A 15 -21.15 -6.45 -7.02
CA ASN A 15 -21.21 -5.52 -5.90
C ASN A 15 -19.97 -5.73 -5.03
N PHE A 16 -19.46 -4.65 -4.48
CA PHE A 16 -18.30 -4.71 -3.58
C PHE A 16 -18.54 -5.60 -2.35
N ASP A 17 -19.72 -5.49 -1.75
CA ASP A 17 -20.10 -6.22 -0.53
C ASP A 17 -20.26 -7.72 -0.75
N ASP A 18 -20.41 -8.17 -2.01
CA ASP A 18 -20.48 -9.59 -2.36
C ASP A 18 -19.10 -10.24 -2.55
N VAL A 19 -18.00 -9.45 -2.47
CA VAL A 19 -16.65 -9.95 -2.71
C VAL A 19 -15.94 -10.29 -1.40
N ILE A 20 -15.60 -11.54 -1.22
CA ILE A 20 -14.83 -12.03 -0.08
C ILE A 20 -13.37 -12.28 -0.51
N VAL A 21 -12.44 -11.56 0.10
CA VAL A 21 -11.00 -11.77 -0.11
C VAL A 21 -10.44 -12.66 0.99
N ARG A 22 -9.83 -13.76 0.61
CA ARG A 22 -9.15 -14.70 1.52
C ARG A 22 -7.65 -14.66 1.23
N THR A 23 -6.84 -14.49 2.27
CA THR A 23 -5.38 -14.46 2.19
C THR A 23 -4.78 -15.12 3.43
N GLY A 24 -3.50 -15.52 3.37
CA GLY A 24 -2.76 -16.01 4.53
C GLY A 24 -3.11 -17.44 4.98
N ASP A 25 -3.87 -18.19 4.18
CA ASP A 25 -4.24 -19.58 4.47
C ASP A 25 -3.39 -20.53 3.60
N THR A 26 -2.36 -21.12 4.19
CA THR A 26 -1.45 -22.03 3.48
C THR A 26 -2.09 -23.36 3.08
N THR A 27 -3.28 -23.69 3.61
CA THR A 27 -4.03 -24.87 3.20
C THR A 27 -4.73 -24.66 1.87
N GLN A 28 -5.07 -23.41 1.55
CA GLN A 28 -5.73 -23.02 0.29
C GLN A 28 -4.73 -22.47 -0.73
N PHE A 29 -3.66 -21.82 -0.26
CA PHE A 29 -2.67 -21.15 -1.09
C PHE A 29 -1.26 -21.71 -0.82
N PRO A 30 -0.87 -22.79 -1.52
CA PRO A 30 0.38 -23.50 -1.25
C PRO A 30 1.63 -22.68 -1.62
N PHE A 31 1.46 -21.62 -2.40
CA PHE A 31 2.54 -20.76 -2.83
C PHE A 31 2.20 -19.28 -2.62
N GLY A 32 3.12 -18.55 -1.98
CA GLY A 32 3.03 -17.11 -1.80
C GLY A 32 4.29 -16.55 -1.14
N MET A 33 4.71 -15.38 -1.58
CA MET A 33 5.92 -14.72 -1.07
C MET A 33 5.64 -13.75 0.08
N GLY A 34 4.39 -13.70 0.57
CA GLY A 34 3.98 -12.76 1.62
C GLY A 34 4.04 -11.29 1.20
N THR A 35 3.93 -10.42 2.20
CA THR A 35 4.00 -8.96 2.04
C THR A 35 5.39 -8.45 2.40
N GLY A 36 6.03 -7.71 1.52
CA GLY A 36 7.33 -7.08 1.71
C GLY A 36 7.74 -6.33 0.44
N GLY A 37 8.57 -5.29 0.57
CA GLY A 37 8.98 -4.45 -0.55
C GLY A 37 7.82 -3.73 -1.24
N SER A 38 6.74 -3.47 -0.52
CA SER A 38 5.53 -2.77 -0.99
C SER A 38 4.87 -3.37 -2.23
N ARG A 39 5.08 -4.67 -2.50
CA ARG A 39 4.77 -5.35 -3.77
C ARG A 39 3.34 -5.87 -3.91
N VAL A 40 2.55 -5.93 -2.84
CA VAL A 40 1.24 -6.61 -2.86
C VAL A 40 0.32 -6.04 -3.95
N MET A 41 0.20 -4.71 -4.03
CA MET A 41 -0.65 -4.10 -5.06
C MET A 41 -0.08 -4.29 -6.46
N ALA A 42 1.24 -4.18 -6.63
CA ALA A 42 1.89 -4.32 -7.94
C ALA A 42 1.82 -5.76 -8.51
N ASN A 43 1.73 -6.77 -7.66
CA ASN A 43 1.69 -8.17 -8.07
C ASN A 43 0.27 -8.76 -7.99
N SER A 44 -0.35 -8.70 -6.80
CA SER A 44 -1.67 -9.29 -6.58
C SER A 44 -2.80 -8.51 -7.25
N GLY A 45 -2.68 -7.18 -7.34
CA GLY A 45 -3.68 -6.36 -8.02
C GLY A 45 -3.91 -6.78 -9.47
N PRO A 46 -2.87 -6.83 -10.33
CA PRO A 46 -2.96 -7.31 -11.70
C PRO A 46 -3.45 -8.76 -11.82
N ALA A 47 -3.01 -9.67 -10.94
CA ALA A 47 -3.48 -11.05 -10.93
C ALA A 47 -5.00 -11.12 -10.70
N VAL A 48 -5.48 -10.40 -9.68
CA VAL A 48 -6.92 -10.30 -9.39
C VAL A 48 -7.69 -9.71 -10.58
N ALA A 49 -7.19 -8.64 -11.19
CA ALA A 49 -7.83 -8.01 -12.34
C ALA A 49 -7.93 -8.96 -13.54
N GLN A 50 -6.84 -9.67 -13.85
CA GLN A 50 -6.83 -10.65 -14.95
C GLN A 50 -7.80 -11.80 -14.69
N THR A 51 -7.76 -12.39 -13.49
CA THR A 51 -8.66 -13.47 -13.09
C THR A 51 -10.12 -13.03 -13.13
N ALA A 52 -10.44 -11.84 -12.61
CA ALA A 52 -11.81 -11.30 -12.63
C ALA A 52 -12.31 -11.06 -14.05
N ARG A 53 -11.47 -10.59 -14.98
CA ARG A 53 -11.83 -10.47 -16.40
C ARG A 53 -12.10 -11.81 -17.06
N GLU A 54 -11.31 -12.84 -16.75
CA GLU A 54 -11.52 -14.19 -17.26
C GLU A 54 -12.85 -14.76 -16.75
N VAL A 55 -13.13 -14.64 -15.45
CA VAL A 55 -14.43 -15.02 -14.88
C VAL A 55 -15.57 -14.26 -15.54
N LYS A 56 -15.41 -12.94 -15.78
CA LYS A 56 -16.39 -12.13 -16.49
C LYS A 56 -16.70 -12.65 -17.90
N GLN A 57 -15.67 -13.00 -18.66
CA GLN A 57 -15.83 -13.56 -20.00
C GLN A 57 -16.60 -14.89 -19.96
N LYS A 58 -16.28 -15.78 -19.02
CA LYS A 58 -17.04 -17.02 -18.78
C LYS A 58 -18.51 -16.73 -18.43
N ALA A 59 -18.74 -15.78 -17.52
CA ALA A 59 -20.09 -15.36 -17.12
C ALA A 59 -20.89 -14.77 -18.28
N GLN A 60 -20.25 -13.96 -19.13
CA GLN A 60 -20.88 -13.40 -20.34
C GLN A 60 -21.26 -14.50 -21.33
N ALA A 61 -20.40 -15.50 -21.55
CA ALA A 61 -20.72 -16.62 -22.42
C ALA A 61 -21.92 -17.45 -21.91
N VAL A 62 -21.96 -17.72 -20.61
CA VAL A 62 -23.11 -18.45 -19.99
C VAL A 62 -24.39 -17.61 -20.04
N ALA A 63 -24.30 -16.30 -19.77
CA ALA A 63 -25.44 -15.39 -19.87
C ALA A 63 -25.96 -15.29 -21.31
N ALA A 64 -25.10 -15.24 -22.30
CA ALA A 64 -25.44 -15.22 -23.71
C ALA A 64 -26.24 -16.46 -24.11
N GLU A 65 -25.81 -17.66 -23.66
CA GLU A 65 -26.54 -18.92 -23.88
C GLU A 65 -27.94 -18.86 -23.25
N LEU A 66 -28.07 -18.38 -22.01
CA LEU A 66 -29.34 -18.36 -21.28
C LEU A 66 -30.31 -17.25 -21.72
N LEU A 67 -29.76 -16.13 -22.15
CA LEU A 67 -30.54 -14.95 -22.58
C LEU A 67 -30.74 -14.93 -24.10
N GLU A 68 -30.27 -15.94 -24.83
CA GLU A 68 -30.36 -16.02 -26.30
C GLU A 68 -29.85 -14.72 -26.98
N ALA A 69 -28.62 -14.33 -26.63
CA ALA A 69 -27.98 -13.13 -27.13
C ALA A 69 -26.50 -13.38 -27.50
N ALA A 70 -25.85 -12.49 -28.21
CA ALA A 70 -24.42 -12.59 -28.44
C ALA A 70 -23.61 -12.24 -27.17
N PRO A 71 -22.50 -12.93 -26.88
CA PRO A 71 -21.66 -12.59 -25.71
C PRO A 71 -21.21 -11.13 -25.67
N ALA A 72 -20.98 -10.51 -26.81
CA ALA A 72 -20.60 -9.12 -26.93
C ALA A 72 -21.69 -8.14 -26.47
N ASP A 73 -22.95 -8.56 -26.50
CA ASP A 73 -24.11 -7.77 -26.08
C ASP A 73 -24.41 -7.91 -24.59
N ILE A 74 -23.74 -8.84 -23.90
CA ILE A 74 -23.93 -9.03 -22.45
C ILE A 74 -23.11 -8.00 -21.67
N ARG A 75 -23.78 -7.31 -20.77
CA ARG A 75 -23.19 -6.43 -19.75
C ARG A 75 -23.36 -7.07 -18.37
N ILE A 76 -22.36 -6.89 -17.53
CA ILE A 76 -22.43 -7.31 -16.12
C ILE A 76 -22.19 -6.09 -15.26
N GLU A 77 -23.19 -5.71 -14.50
CA GLU A 77 -23.15 -4.55 -13.61
C GLU A 77 -23.93 -4.86 -12.33
N ARG A 78 -23.37 -4.47 -11.19
CA ARG A 78 -23.99 -4.67 -9.86
C ARG A 78 -24.47 -6.10 -9.61
N GLY A 79 -23.70 -7.10 -10.05
CA GLY A 79 -24.05 -8.51 -9.87
C GLY A 79 -25.13 -9.06 -10.80
N LEU A 80 -25.59 -8.27 -11.78
CA LEU A 80 -26.56 -8.66 -12.79
C LEU A 80 -25.92 -8.69 -14.18
N ALA A 81 -26.09 -9.80 -14.88
CA ALA A 81 -25.82 -9.91 -16.31
C ALA A 81 -27.12 -9.64 -17.10
N PHE A 82 -27.07 -8.77 -18.09
CA PHE A 82 -28.21 -8.39 -18.91
C PHE A 82 -27.82 -8.11 -20.34
N VAL A 83 -28.79 -8.16 -21.24
CA VAL A 83 -28.58 -7.79 -22.64
C VAL A 83 -28.53 -6.26 -22.77
N ALA A 84 -27.51 -5.71 -23.41
CA ALA A 84 -27.37 -4.29 -23.65
C ALA A 84 -28.61 -3.72 -24.35
N GLY A 85 -29.16 -2.64 -23.82
CA GLY A 85 -30.40 -2.03 -24.31
C GLY A 85 -31.71 -2.69 -23.81
N VAL A 86 -31.64 -3.87 -23.15
CA VAL A 86 -32.81 -4.59 -22.60
C VAL A 86 -32.55 -5.02 -21.15
N PRO A 87 -32.42 -4.11 -20.16
CA PRO A 87 -32.08 -4.46 -18.78
C PRO A 87 -33.10 -5.38 -18.08
N SER A 88 -34.35 -5.41 -18.55
CA SER A 88 -35.38 -6.35 -18.05
C SER A 88 -35.03 -7.81 -18.33
N LYS A 89 -34.24 -8.08 -19.37
CA LYS A 89 -33.74 -9.41 -19.72
C LYS A 89 -32.41 -9.65 -18.99
N SER A 90 -32.48 -9.99 -17.70
CA SER A 90 -31.33 -10.08 -16.81
C SER A 90 -31.30 -11.36 -15.98
N ILE A 91 -30.11 -11.73 -15.50
CA ILE A 91 -29.86 -12.87 -14.65
C ILE A 91 -28.76 -12.53 -13.62
N THR A 92 -28.89 -12.97 -12.37
CA THR A 92 -27.90 -12.74 -11.31
C THR A 92 -26.63 -13.59 -11.51
N LEU A 93 -25.49 -13.09 -11.07
CA LEU A 93 -24.23 -13.87 -11.05
C LEU A 93 -24.37 -15.19 -10.29
N ALA A 94 -25.15 -15.22 -9.21
CA ALA A 94 -25.43 -16.46 -8.47
C ALA A 94 -26.14 -17.51 -9.34
N ARG A 95 -27.14 -17.12 -10.12
CA ARG A 95 -27.82 -18.05 -11.06
C ARG A 95 -26.90 -18.47 -12.21
N LEU A 96 -26.06 -17.56 -12.71
CA LEU A 96 -25.05 -17.88 -13.73
C LEU A 96 -24.05 -18.90 -13.21
N SER A 97 -23.58 -18.75 -11.97
CA SER A 97 -22.65 -19.70 -11.35
C SER A 97 -23.22 -21.13 -11.31
N LEU A 98 -24.48 -21.29 -10.95
CA LEU A 98 -25.16 -22.58 -10.97
C LEU A 98 -25.34 -23.13 -12.39
N ALA A 99 -25.71 -22.28 -13.34
CA ALA A 99 -25.89 -22.67 -14.73
C ALA A 99 -24.58 -23.03 -15.42
N ALA A 100 -23.48 -22.39 -15.06
CA ALA A 100 -22.16 -22.60 -15.62
C ALA A 100 -21.66 -24.04 -15.49
N ILE A 101 -22.09 -24.76 -14.46
CA ILE A 101 -21.72 -26.19 -14.24
C ILE A 101 -22.11 -27.07 -15.42
N LYS A 102 -23.21 -26.74 -16.09
CA LYS A 102 -23.78 -27.55 -17.22
C LYS A 102 -23.79 -26.77 -18.54
N SER A 103 -23.26 -25.58 -18.59
CA SER A 103 -23.27 -24.71 -19.76
C SER A 103 -22.50 -25.33 -20.93
N LYS A 104 -23.11 -25.28 -22.11
CA LYS A 104 -22.45 -25.72 -23.35
C LYS A 104 -21.39 -24.69 -23.80
N ALA A 105 -21.58 -23.43 -23.44
CA ALA A 105 -20.64 -22.36 -23.77
C ALA A 105 -19.26 -22.53 -23.14
N LEU A 106 -19.17 -23.22 -22.00
CA LEU A 106 -17.90 -23.49 -21.30
C LEU A 106 -17.24 -24.83 -21.67
N LYS A 107 -17.95 -25.71 -22.40
CA LYS A 107 -17.39 -27.00 -22.81
C LYS A 107 -16.06 -26.92 -23.58
N PRO A 108 -15.89 -25.98 -24.53
CA PRO A 108 -14.64 -25.86 -25.25
C PRO A 108 -13.43 -25.46 -24.36
N LEU A 109 -13.67 -24.88 -23.19
CA LEU A 109 -12.64 -24.51 -22.25
C LEU A 109 -12.20 -25.65 -21.34
N GLY A 110 -12.93 -26.78 -21.34
CA GLY A 110 -12.62 -27.96 -20.51
C GLY A 110 -12.83 -27.76 -19.00
N GLU A 111 -13.32 -26.60 -18.57
CA GLU A 111 -13.48 -26.23 -17.17
C GLU A 111 -14.95 -25.94 -16.86
N PRO A 112 -15.60 -26.70 -15.97
CA PRO A 112 -16.94 -26.38 -15.52
C PRO A 112 -16.95 -25.27 -14.49
N GLY A 113 -17.97 -24.41 -14.56
CA GLY A 113 -18.18 -23.33 -13.57
C GLY A 113 -17.47 -22.01 -13.88
N LEU A 114 -17.69 -21.03 -13.00
CA LEU A 114 -17.15 -19.68 -13.12
C LEU A 114 -15.88 -19.52 -12.26
N ASN A 115 -14.95 -20.44 -12.32
CA ASN A 115 -13.66 -20.35 -11.65
C ASN A 115 -12.56 -19.98 -12.66
N ALA A 116 -11.53 -19.32 -12.16
CA ALA A 116 -10.31 -19.05 -12.88
C ALA A 116 -9.12 -18.92 -11.91
N CYS A 117 -7.93 -19.22 -12.40
CA CYS A 117 -6.70 -19.08 -11.65
C CYS A 117 -5.61 -18.53 -12.56
N THR A 118 -5.07 -17.37 -12.21
CA THR A 118 -4.01 -16.73 -12.97
C THR A 118 -2.86 -16.31 -12.06
N TYR A 119 -1.68 -16.26 -12.63
CA TYR A 119 -0.47 -15.75 -11.98
C TYR A 119 0.03 -14.54 -12.73
N PHE A 120 0.42 -13.50 -11.99
CA PHE A 120 1.03 -12.31 -12.58
C PHE A 120 2.46 -12.18 -12.09
N TYR A 121 3.39 -12.13 -13.03
CA TYR A 121 4.80 -11.90 -12.78
C TYR A 121 5.22 -10.60 -13.48
N PRO A 122 5.50 -9.52 -12.74
CA PRO A 122 6.11 -8.33 -13.31
C PRO A 122 7.53 -8.68 -13.77
N GLY A 123 7.94 -8.23 -14.94
CA GLY A 123 9.30 -8.46 -15.45
C GLY A 123 10.38 -7.77 -14.63
N THR A 124 10.02 -6.78 -13.83
CA THR A 124 10.88 -6.03 -12.91
C THR A 124 10.02 -5.36 -11.84
N VAL A 125 10.68 -4.65 -10.90
CA VAL A 125 10.00 -3.88 -9.86
C VAL A 125 9.31 -2.62 -10.42
N THR A 126 8.26 -2.16 -9.73
CA THR A 126 7.64 -0.86 -9.99
C THR A 126 8.35 0.19 -9.15
N TRP A 127 8.91 1.20 -9.79
CA TRP A 127 9.62 2.28 -9.11
C TRP A 127 8.63 3.36 -8.65
N ALA A 128 8.25 3.29 -7.38
CA ALA A 128 7.59 4.39 -6.71
C ALA A 128 8.63 5.46 -6.32
N PHE A 129 8.24 6.71 -6.26
CA PHE A 129 9.11 7.80 -5.82
C PHE A 129 8.31 8.85 -5.06
N GLY A 130 9.01 9.64 -4.28
CA GLY A 130 8.40 10.71 -3.50
C GLY A 130 9.44 11.56 -2.81
N THR A 131 8.97 12.58 -2.15
CA THR A 131 9.79 13.47 -1.31
C THR A 131 9.07 13.76 -0.02
N GLN A 132 9.83 14.04 1.02
CA GLN A 132 9.29 14.46 2.32
C GLN A 132 10.01 15.73 2.78
N ALA A 133 9.28 16.58 3.46
CA ALA A 133 9.80 17.81 4.03
C ALA A 133 9.37 17.94 5.49
N ALA A 134 10.29 18.38 6.34
CA ALA A 134 10.08 18.60 7.75
C ALA A 134 10.44 20.04 8.14
N VAL A 135 9.66 20.61 9.07
CA VAL A 135 10.01 21.86 9.76
C VAL A 135 10.17 21.51 11.23
N VAL A 136 11.33 21.80 11.78
CA VAL A 136 11.64 21.52 13.19
C VAL A 136 12.06 22.78 13.91
N GLU A 137 11.86 22.77 15.21
CA GLU A 137 12.41 23.74 16.17
C GLU A 137 13.34 22.96 17.12
N VAL A 138 14.54 23.48 17.33
CA VAL A 138 15.50 22.89 18.27
C VAL A 138 15.77 23.90 19.39
N ASP A 139 15.44 23.50 20.61
CA ASP A 139 15.84 24.23 21.81
C ASP A 139 17.34 23.98 22.09
N THR A 140 18.16 25.00 21.95
CA THR A 140 19.62 24.89 22.10
C THR A 140 20.12 24.72 23.54
N GLU A 141 19.26 24.94 24.55
CA GLU A 141 19.58 24.68 25.96
C GLU A 141 19.30 23.25 26.36
N SER A 142 18.12 22.75 26.04
CA SER A 142 17.70 21.38 26.34
C SER A 142 18.09 20.37 25.26
N CYS A 143 18.45 20.85 24.07
CA CYS A 143 18.69 20.05 22.86
C CYS A 143 17.47 19.20 22.42
N GLN A 144 16.26 19.61 22.80
CA GLN A 144 15.03 18.99 22.33
C GLN A 144 14.69 19.48 20.94
N ALA A 145 14.45 18.55 20.01
CA ALA A 145 13.89 18.83 18.70
C ALA A 145 12.39 18.58 18.72
N ARG A 146 11.61 19.57 18.26
CA ARG A 146 10.16 19.49 18.09
C ARG A 146 9.78 19.59 16.63
N LEU A 147 9.01 18.65 16.13
CA LEU A 147 8.48 18.68 14.78
C LEU A 147 7.29 19.65 14.73
N LEU A 148 7.38 20.68 13.89
CA LEU A 148 6.33 21.71 13.73
C LEU A 148 5.40 21.42 12.57
N ALA A 149 5.95 20.91 11.44
CA ALA A 149 5.18 20.56 10.26
C ALA A 149 5.86 19.41 9.50
N TYR A 150 5.05 18.61 8.81
CA TYR A 150 5.55 17.54 7.97
C TYR A 150 4.70 17.35 6.73
N ALA A 151 5.34 17.16 5.59
CA ALA A 151 4.67 16.96 4.33
C ALA A 151 5.27 15.76 3.56
N VAL A 152 4.40 15.01 2.90
CA VAL A 152 4.73 13.85 2.07
C VAL A 152 4.12 14.03 0.68
N VAL A 153 4.94 14.03 -0.35
CA VAL A 153 4.49 13.94 -1.74
C VAL A 153 4.95 12.61 -2.31
N HIS A 154 4.02 11.84 -2.87
CA HIS A 154 4.31 10.47 -3.32
C HIS A 154 3.62 10.13 -4.64
N ASP A 155 4.29 9.29 -5.45
CA ASP A 155 3.77 8.71 -6.67
C ASP A 155 3.49 7.21 -6.50
N PRO A 156 2.23 6.81 -6.25
CA PRO A 156 1.82 5.42 -6.17
C PRO A 156 1.49 4.81 -7.55
N GLY A 157 1.78 5.51 -8.64
CA GLY A 157 1.20 5.21 -9.93
C GLY A 157 -0.30 5.50 -9.93
N ARG A 158 -1.12 4.63 -10.51
CA ARG A 158 -2.57 4.74 -10.40
C ARG A 158 -3.04 4.50 -8.97
N THR A 159 -3.74 5.45 -8.39
CA THR A 159 -4.34 5.31 -7.06
C THR A 159 -5.65 4.52 -7.17
N VAL A 160 -5.70 3.33 -6.59
CA VAL A 160 -6.92 2.50 -6.58
C VAL A 160 -7.83 2.89 -5.42
N ASN A 161 -7.27 3.17 -4.25
CA ASN A 161 -7.98 3.62 -3.06
C ASN A 161 -7.20 4.74 -2.37
N PRO A 162 -7.59 6.01 -2.56
CA PRO A 162 -6.89 7.16 -1.98
C PRO A 162 -6.77 7.10 -0.46
N ILE A 163 -7.84 6.76 0.25
CA ILE A 163 -7.85 6.71 1.72
C ILE A 163 -6.81 5.73 2.27
N ILE A 164 -6.68 4.56 1.63
CA ILE A 164 -5.67 3.57 2.03
C ILE A 164 -4.26 4.06 1.71
N VAL A 165 -4.06 4.71 0.55
CA VAL A 165 -2.76 5.27 0.18
C VAL A 165 -2.33 6.36 1.15
N GLU A 166 -3.20 7.31 1.46
CA GLU A 166 -2.93 8.38 2.43
C GLU A 166 -2.63 7.82 3.82
N GLY A 167 -3.45 6.85 4.29
CA GLY A 167 -3.21 6.20 5.58
C GLY A 167 -1.87 5.45 5.65
N GLN A 168 -1.44 4.80 4.56
CA GLN A 168 -0.11 4.16 4.49
C GLN A 168 1.02 5.20 4.51
N LEU A 169 0.86 6.32 3.83
CA LEU A 169 1.87 7.38 3.81
C LEU A 169 1.99 8.08 5.16
N GLN A 170 0.87 8.42 5.80
CA GLN A 170 0.86 9.02 7.13
C GLN A 170 1.43 8.07 8.19
N GLY A 171 0.94 6.84 8.25
CA GLY A 171 1.43 5.84 9.19
C GLY A 171 2.90 5.49 8.99
N GLY A 172 3.32 5.34 7.73
CA GLY A 172 4.73 5.14 7.39
C GLY A 172 5.61 6.34 7.78
N ALA A 173 5.15 7.59 7.53
CA ALA A 173 5.87 8.78 7.92
C ALA A 173 6.09 8.83 9.44
N VAL A 174 5.07 8.54 10.25
CA VAL A 174 5.22 8.46 11.72
C VAL A 174 6.28 7.44 12.12
N GLN A 175 6.31 6.27 11.47
CA GLN A 175 7.36 5.28 11.72
C GLN A 175 8.76 5.79 11.35
N GLY A 176 8.90 6.46 10.21
CA GLY A 176 10.18 7.07 9.80
C GLY A 176 10.63 8.20 10.72
N LEU A 177 9.70 9.03 11.19
CA LEU A 177 9.94 10.07 12.19
C LEU A 177 10.40 9.48 13.52
N ALA A 178 9.75 8.40 13.97
CA ALA A 178 10.11 7.70 15.20
C ALA A 178 11.54 7.16 15.15
N ALA A 179 11.94 6.56 14.04
CA ALA A 179 13.32 6.10 13.82
C ALA A 179 14.34 7.27 13.80
N GLY A 180 13.90 8.45 13.38
CA GLY A 180 14.74 9.68 13.35
C GLY A 180 14.88 10.37 14.69
N LEU A 181 13.88 10.28 15.58
CA LEU A 181 13.81 11.10 16.80
C LEU A 181 13.83 10.30 18.11
N LEU A 182 13.21 9.10 18.13
CA LEU A 182 12.79 8.46 19.39
C LEU A 182 13.30 7.03 19.55
N GLU A 183 13.01 6.16 18.56
CA GLU A 183 13.18 4.72 18.69
C GLU A 183 14.65 4.29 18.67
N GLU A 184 15.11 3.68 19.77
CA GLU A 184 16.49 3.21 19.91
C GLU A 184 16.54 1.85 20.61
N LEU A 185 17.26 0.90 20.01
CA LEU A 185 17.63 -0.35 20.64
C LEU A 185 18.98 -0.17 21.36
N VAL A 186 18.95 -0.18 22.67
CA VAL A 186 20.13 0.02 23.51
C VAL A 186 20.56 -1.33 24.11
N TYR A 187 21.83 -1.67 23.94
CA TYR A 187 22.45 -2.89 24.48
C TYR A 187 23.56 -2.52 25.46
N ASP A 188 23.75 -3.34 26.50
CA ASP A 188 24.92 -3.24 27.36
C ASP A 188 26.14 -3.93 26.75
N GLU A 189 27.27 -3.87 27.45
CA GLU A 189 28.55 -4.45 27.00
C GLU A 189 28.49 -5.98 26.85
N THR A 190 27.52 -6.65 27.46
CA THR A 190 27.33 -8.11 27.36
C THR A 190 26.37 -8.50 26.25
N GLY A 191 25.77 -7.54 25.56
CA GLY A 191 24.77 -7.74 24.50
C GLY A 191 23.34 -7.90 25.03
N GLN A 192 23.08 -7.59 26.31
CA GLN A 192 21.73 -7.57 26.87
C GLN A 192 20.97 -6.34 26.38
N LEU A 193 19.78 -6.54 25.80
CA LEU A 193 18.90 -5.46 25.40
C LEU A 193 18.35 -4.73 26.66
N LEU A 194 18.65 -3.44 26.77
CA LEU A 194 18.19 -2.57 27.87
C LEU A 194 16.82 -1.93 27.57
N SER A 195 16.55 -1.59 26.30
CA SER A 195 15.28 -0.99 25.86
C SER A 195 14.24 -2.04 25.45
N GLY A 196 14.13 -3.15 26.20
CA GLY A 196 13.25 -4.28 25.88
C GLY A 196 11.80 -4.15 26.36
N SER A 197 11.42 -3.01 26.96
CA SER A 197 10.07 -2.75 27.42
C SER A 197 9.56 -1.40 26.94
N PHE A 198 8.24 -1.17 26.96
CA PHE A 198 7.65 0.15 26.62
C PHE A 198 7.93 1.25 27.66
N MET A 199 8.58 0.91 28.77
CA MET A 199 9.13 1.90 29.72
C MET A 199 10.39 2.55 29.15
N ASP A 200 11.18 1.81 28.39
CA ASP A 200 12.52 2.19 27.95
C ASP A 200 12.58 2.46 26.43
N TYR A 201 11.72 1.81 25.66
CA TYR A 201 11.61 1.99 24.21
C TYR A 201 10.60 3.09 23.88
N ALA A 202 11.06 4.22 23.39
CA ALA A 202 10.23 5.38 23.11
C ALA A 202 9.46 5.21 21.79
N ILE A 203 8.15 4.96 21.88
CA ILE A 203 7.23 4.95 20.75
C ILE A 203 6.58 6.34 20.62
N PRO A 204 6.42 6.90 19.39
CA PRO A 204 5.76 8.18 19.19
C PRO A 204 4.30 8.14 19.64
N LYS A 205 3.85 9.20 20.29
CA LYS A 205 2.48 9.42 20.72
C LYS A 205 1.81 10.46 19.82
N CYS A 206 0.51 10.61 19.93
CA CYS A 206 -0.24 11.58 19.12
C CYS A 206 0.25 13.02 19.30
N ASP A 207 0.79 13.37 20.47
CA ASP A 207 1.30 14.70 20.78
C ASP A 207 2.72 14.95 20.23
N ASP A 208 3.43 13.90 19.84
CA ASP A 208 4.80 14.00 19.31
C ASP A 208 4.83 14.32 17.80
N VAL A 209 3.70 14.20 17.13
CA VAL A 209 3.62 14.31 15.66
C VAL A 209 2.53 15.32 15.27
N PRO A 210 2.85 16.34 14.46
CA PRO A 210 1.84 17.24 13.91
C PRO A 210 0.97 16.53 12.87
N SER A 211 -0.06 17.22 12.36
CA SER A 211 -0.77 16.76 11.17
C SER A 211 0.22 16.61 10.01
N ILE A 212 0.13 15.50 9.28
CA ILE A 212 0.97 15.21 8.13
C ILE A 212 0.20 15.55 6.86
N ASP A 213 0.70 16.51 6.10
CA ASP A 213 0.16 16.87 4.80
C ASP A 213 0.57 15.85 3.75
N VAL A 214 -0.40 15.28 3.02
CA VAL A 214 -0.15 14.30 1.96
C VAL A 214 -0.63 14.82 0.62
N ALA A 215 0.25 14.75 -0.38
CA ALA A 215 -0.12 14.99 -1.76
C ALA A 215 0.32 13.81 -2.64
N LEU A 216 -0.52 13.49 -3.63
CA LEU A 216 -0.26 12.38 -4.56
C LEU A 216 -0.04 12.92 -5.97
N THR A 217 0.92 12.29 -6.67
CA THR A 217 1.06 12.40 -8.12
C THR A 217 0.78 11.04 -8.74
N GLU A 218 0.36 10.99 -10.01
CA GLU A 218 0.01 9.73 -10.67
C GLU A 218 0.77 9.56 -12.00
N HIS A 219 1.95 8.96 -11.94
CA HIS A 219 2.68 8.50 -13.11
C HIS A 219 2.56 6.98 -13.22
N ARG A 220 1.65 6.52 -14.08
CA ARG A 220 1.33 5.11 -14.22
C ARG A 220 2.55 4.27 -14.54
N SER A 221 2.72 3.16 -13.82
CA SER A 221 3.72 2.15 -14.17
C SER A 221 3.35 1.43 -15.47
N ILE A 222 4.33 1.25 -16.34
CA ILE A 222 4.18 0.43 -17.56
C ILE A 222 4.40 -1.07 -17.30
N ILE A 223 4.85 -1.42 -16.09
CA ILE A 223 5.24 -2.79 -15.72
C ILE A 223 4.02 -3.68 -15.47
N ASN A 224 2.88 -3.09 -15.14
CA ASN A 224 1.65 -3.84 -14.91
C ASN A 224 0.43 -3.16 -15.52
N PRO A 225 -0.62 -3.93 -15.89
CA PRO A 225 -1.79 -3.41 -16.60
C PRO A 225 -2.68 -2.47 -15.79
N LEU A 226 -2.52 -2.42 -14.46
CA LEU A 226 -3.24 -1.48 -13.61
C LEU A 226 -2.54 -0.13 -13.50
N GLY A 227 -1.25 -0.06 -13.85
CA GLY A 227 -0.44 1.14 -13.72
C GLY A 227 -0.10 1.52 -12.28
N VAL A 228 -0.24 0.58 -11.34
CA VAL A 228 0.00 0.80 -9.90
C VAL A 228 1.48 0.65 -9.55
N LYS A 229 1.88 1.23 -8.43
CA LYS A 229 3.21 1.07 -7.79
C LYS A 229 3.04 0.71 -6.32
N GLY A 230 4.15 0.39 -5.65
CA GLY A 230 4.18 0.13 -4.23
C GLY A 230 3.98 1.39 -3.40
N VAL A 231 3.38 1.26 -2.20
CA VAL A 231 3.12 2.36 -1.26
C VAL A 231 3.47 1.99 0.17
N GLY A 232 3.36 0.70 0.54
CA GLY A 232 3.35 0.25 1.92
C GLY A 232 4.47 0.80 2.81
N GLU A 233 5.68 0.94 2.29
CA GLU A 233 6.86 1.40 3.03
C GLU A 233 7.25 2.85 2.69
N SER A 234 6.59 3.45 1.72
CA SER A 234 7.00 4.74 1.13
C SER A 234 7.01 5.90 2.13
N GLY A 235 6.13 5.88 3.12
CA GLY A 235 6.13 6.89 4.19
C GLY A 235 7.35 6.78 5.10
N ALA A 236 7.82 5.57 5.38
CA ALA A 236 8.88 5.34 6.37
C ALA A 236 10.29 5.60 5.81
N ILE A 237 10.53 5.26 4.53
CA ILE A 237 11.86 5.24 3.94
C ILE A 237 12.61 6.58 4.08
N PRO A 238 12.09 7.74 3.67
CA PRO A 238 12.82 9.00 3.78
C PRO A 238 12.65 9.74 5.12
N GLY A 239 11.78 9.23 6.04
CA GLY A 239 11.37 9.95 7.23
C GLY A 239 12.52 10.32 8.15
N ALA A 240 13.37 9.36 8.52
CA ALA A 240 14.52 9.62 9.39
C ALA A 240 15.50 10.62 8.76
N ALA A 241 15.76 10.52 7.46
CA ALA A 241 16.65 11.42 6.75
C ALA A 241 16.09 12.85 6.68
N ALA A 242 14.79 13.00 6.43
CA ALA A 242 14.13 14.31 6.41
C ALA A 242 14.24 15.03 7.76
N ILE A 243 14.07 14.28 8.86
CA ILE A 243 14.19 14.82 10.22
C ILE A 243 15.63 15.21 10.53
N VAL A 244 16.60 14.34 10.26
CA VAL A 244 18.01 14.65 10.54
C VAL A 244 18.47 15.89 9.76
N ASN A 245 18.14 15.97 8.47
CA ASN A 245 18.44 17.13 7.65
C ASN A 245 17.80 18.41 8.19
N ALA A 246 16.55 18.35 8.64
CA ALA A 246 15.87 19.54 9.22
C ALA A 246 16.50 19.98 10.54
N ILE A 247 16.97 19.04 11.39
CA ILE A 247 17.67 19.36 12.63
C ILE A 247 19.05 19.98 12.34
N GLU A 248 19.80 19.44 11.38
CA GLU A 248 21.08 20.02 10.96
C GLU A 248 20.91 21.44 10.39
N ASP A 249 19.85 21.66 9.59
CA ASP A 249 19.53 22.98 9.05
C ASP A 249 19.14 23.97 10.16
N ALA A 250 18.34 23.54 11.14
CA ALA A 250 17.98 24.35 12.31
C ALA A 250 19.21 24.72 13.19
N LEU A 251 20.27 23.95 13.12
CA LEU A 251 21.51 24.13 13.87
C LEU A 251 22.69 24.57 12.97
N VAL A 252 22.41 25.12 11.79
CA VAL A 252 23.46 25.49 10.81
C VAL A 252 24.47 26.48 11.38
N ASP A 253 24.07 27.42 12.22
CA ASP A 253 24.94 28.42 12.88
C ASP A 253 25.91 27.78 13.91
N PHE A 254 25.65 26.52 14.30
CA PHE A 254 26.49 25.77 15.24
C PHE A 254 27.39 24.72 14.55
N ASP A 255 27.39 24.64 13.22
CA ASP A 255 28.16 23.64 12.44
C ASP A 255 27.96 22.18 12.91
N VAL A 256 26.73 21.84 13.26
CA VAL A 256 26.34 20.52 13.76
C VAL A 256 26.22 19.54 12.61
N VAL A 257 26.77 18.33 12.79
CA VAL A 257 26.62 17.19 11.89
C VAL A 257 26.20 15.97 12.70
N LEU A 258 25.04 15.42 12.38
CA LEU A 258 24.48 14.21 13.00
C LEU A 258 24.82 12.98 12.14
N ARG A 259 25.68 12.09 12.64
CA ARG A 259 26.12 10.89 11.92
C ARG A 259 25.38 9.63 12.36
N GLU A 260 24.64 9.70 13.46
CA GLU A 260 23.95 8.58 14.09
C GLU A 260 22.54 9.01 14.49
N GLY A 261 21.58 8.14 14.27
CA GLY A 261 20.19 8.29 14.70
C GLY A 261 19.86 7.35 15.89
N PRO A 262 18.73 7.57 16.55
CA PRO A 262 17.85 8.74 16.47
C PRO A 262 18.53 10.03 16.98
N ALA A 263 18.04 11.19 16.51
CA ALA A 263 18.53 12.51 16.95
C ALA A 263 17.97 12.86 18.34
N THR A 264 18.37 12.08 19.35
CA THR A 264 17.97 12.33 20.74
C THR A 264 18.63 13.59 21.29
N PRO A 265 18.06 14.23 22.32
CA PRO A 265 18.67 15.41 22.95
C PRO A 265 20.14 15.19 23.33
N ARG A 266 20.48 13.99 23.82
CA ARG A 266 21.87 13.63 24.14
C ARG A 266 22.77 13.65 22.91
N ARG A 267 22.32 13.12 21.77
CA ARG A 267 23.13 13.08 20.54
C ARG A 267 23.25 14.48 19.91
N ILE A 268 22.19 15.28 19.94
CA ILE A 268 22.23 16.68 19.50
C ILE A 268 23.21 17.46 20.35
N TRP A 269 23.14 17.32 21.68
CA TRP A 269 24.08 17.97 22.60
C TRP A 269 25.54 17.56 22.30
N GLN A 270 25.80 16.26 22.14
CA GLN A 270 27.13 15.75 21.83
C GLN A 270 27.66 16.33 20.51
N ALA A 271 26.84 16.35 19.47
CA ALA A 271 27.21 16.93 18.17
C ALA A 271 27.52 18.44 18.27
N MET A 272 26.76 19.19 19.08
CA MET A 272 27.06 20.60 19.37
C MET A 272 28.39 20.78 20.12
N GLN A 273 28.72 19.89 21.11
CA GLN A 273 30.01 19.94 21.79
C GLN A 273 31.18 19.64 20.84
N ASP A 274 30.99 18.64 19.96
CA ASP A 274 32.02 18.25 18.99
C ASP A 274 32.23 19.34 17.92
N ALA A 275 31.18 20.03 17.51
CA ALA A 275 31.28 21.21 16.64
C ALA A 275 32.12 22.33 17.29
N ARG A 276 31.84 22.67 18.55
CA ARG A 276 32.60 23.69 19.32
C ARG A 276 34.07 23.35 19.47
N ARG A 277 34.45 22.07 19.45
CA ARG A 277 35.86 21.62 19.53
C ARG A 277 36.59 21.70 18.20
N ARG A 278 35.85 21.73 17.09
CA ARG A 278 36.41 21.83 15.73
C ARG A 278 36.70 23.27 15.30
N GLY A 279 35.93 24.22 15.78
CA GLY A 279 36.12 25.67 15.54
C GLY A 279 37.02 26.30 16.61
#